data_5cf6a10ab766ee553ca45baa2b933c97
#
_entry.id   5cf6a10ab766ee553ca45baa2b933c97
#
_cell.length_a   1.000
_cell.length_b   1.000
_cell.length_c   1.000
_cell.angle_alpha   90.00
_cell.angle_beta   90.00
_cell.angle_gamma   90.00
#
_symmetry.space_group_name_H-M   'P 1'
#
loop_
_entity.id
_entity.type
_entity.pdbx_description
1 polymer ?
#
loop_
_entity_poly.entity_id
_entity_poly.type
_entity_poly.pdbx_seq_one_letter_code
_entity_poly.pdbx_strand_id
1 'polypeptide(L)'
;MSRPLLLFGKYGQVGYELLRAMAPLGPVVAIDYPEVDLANPDSIREWIRRTAPAVVVNAAAYTTVDKAETEPELAMAINGNAPRIMAEEAARLGALMVHYSTDYVFDGKKIGPYAELDTPDHLSVYGHTKLAGERGVREAGGSHLIFR
;
A
#
# COMPACT_ATOMS: atom_id res chain seq x y z
N MET A 1 7.37 -4.58 -25.76
CA MET A 1 6.65 -3.49 -25.05
C MET A 1 7.12 -3.48 -23.61
N SER A 2 7.35 -2.30 -23.00
CA SER A 2 7.71 -2.21 -21.59
C SER A 2 6.52 -2.62 -20.72
N ARG A 3 6.79 -3.35 -19.61
CA ARG A 3 5.76 -3.71 -18.63
C ARG A 3 5.21 -2.43 -18.00
N PRO A 4 3.89 -2.31 -17.78
CA PRO A 4 3.29 -1.09 -17.22
C PRO A 4 3.60 -0.92 -15.73
N LEU A 5 3.29 0.29 -15.21
CA LEU A 5 3.23 0.61 -13.80
C LEU A 5 1.76 0.48 -13.35
N LEU A 6 1.49 -0.21 -12.26
CA LEU A 6 0.13 -0.38 -11.72
C LEU A 6 -0.03 0.44 -10.45
N LEU A 7 -0.96 1.40 -10.46
CA LEU A 7 -1.25 2.29 -9.34
C LEU A 7 -2.61 1.98 -8.75
N PHE A 8 -2.65 1.62 -7.46
CA PHE A 8 -3.85 1.51 -6.65
C PHE A 8 -4.11 2.82 -5.90
N GLY A 9 -5.35 3.30 -5.91
CA GLY A 9 -5.75 4.50 -5.16
C GLY A 9 -5.65 5.81 -5.96
N LYS A 10 -6.01 5.79 -7.26
CA LYS A 10 -5.90 6.95 -8.17
C LYS A 10 -6.74 8.16 -7.77
N TYR A 11 -7.79 7.99 -6.96
CA TYR A 11 -8.67 9.09 -6.53
C TYR A 11 -8.22 9.73 -5.21
N GLY A 12 -7.28 9.10 -4.48
CA GLY A 12 -6.68 9.67 -3.28
C GLY A 12 -5.70 10.80 -3.61
N GLN A 13 -5.34 11.62 -2.61
CA GLN A 13 -4.42 12.76 -2.78
C GLN A 13 -3.08 12.33 -3.37
N VAL A 14 -2.45 11.32 -2.78
CA VAL A 14 -1.16 10.80 -3.24
C VAL A 14 -1.30 10.14 -4.61
N GLY A 15 -2.33 9.30 -4.81
CA GLY A 15 -2.55 8.60 -6.07
C GLY A 15 -2.79 9.54 -7.25
N TYR A 16 -3.53 10.62 -7.04
CA TYR A 16 -3.77 11.64 -8.05
C TYR A 16 -2.48 12.30 -8.56
N GLU A 17 -1.59 12.67 -7.63
CA GLU A 17 -0.30 13.26 -8.00
C GLU A 17 0.66 12.23 -8.60
N LEU A 18 0.65 11.00 -8.10
CA LEU A 18 1.47 9.92 -8.65
C LEU A 18 1.09 9.57 -10.08
N LEU A 19 -0.20 9.60 -10.43
CA LEU A 19 -0.63 9.36 -11.81
C LEU A 19 0.06 10.30 -12.80
N ARG A 20 0.25 11.56 -12.42
CA ARG A 20 0.94 12.57 -13.21
C ARG A 20 2.47 12.38 -13.19
N ALA A 21 3.02 12.17 -12.00
CA ALA A 21 4.46 12.03 -11.80
C ALA A 21 5.03 10.76 -12.45
N MET A 22 4.25 9.69 -12.52
CA MET A 22 4.66 8.41 -13.12
C MET A 22 4.55 8.38 -14.66
N ALA A 23 3.78 9.27 -15.27
CA ALA A 23 3.54 9.27 -16.72
C ALA A 23 4.83 9.28 -17.57
N PRO A 24 5.91 10.02 -17.22
CA PRO A 24 7.16 9.97 -17.96
C PRO A 24 7.94 8.65 -17.84
N LEU A 25 7.62 7.81 -16.85
CA LEU A 25 8.33 6.56 -16.59
C LEU A 25 7.83 5.39 -17.46
N GLY A 26 6.66 5.53 -18.07
CA GLY A 26 6.08 4.49 -18.92
C GLY A 26 4.56 4.42 -18.86
N PRO A 27 3.93 3.41 -19.46
CA PRO A 27 2.49 3.21 -19.40
C PRO A 27 2.01 3.01 -17.95
N VAL A 28 1.03 3.79 -17.51
CA VAL A 28 0.43 3.68 -16.17
C VAL A 28 -0.98 3.13 -16.29
N VAL A 29 -1.25 2.04 -15.57
CA VAL A 29 -2.59 1.53 -15.31
C VAL A 29 -2.96 1.95 -13.90
N ALA A 30 -3.95 2.82 -13.76
CA ALA A 30 -4.38 3.36 -12.47
C ALA A 30 -5.81 2.93 -12.15
N ILE A 31 -6.01 2.36 -10.98
CA ILE A 31 -7.27 1.77 -10.54
C ILE A 31 -7.64 2.19 -9.12
N ASP A 32 -8.93 2.15 -8.83
CA ASP A 32 -9.49 2.42 -7.51
C ASP A 32 -10.85 1.71 -7.38
N TYR A 33 -11.53 1.85 -6.23
CA TYR A 33 -12.90 1.40 -6.11
C TYR A 33 -13.83 2.20 -7.08
N PRO A 34 -14.78 1.55 -7.81
CA PRO A 34 -15.19 0.14 -7.70
C PRO A 34 -14.44 -0.82 -8.64
N GLU A 35 -13.44 -0.39 -9.40
CA GLU A 35 -12.70 -1.25 -10.35
C GLU A 35 -11.96 -2.37 -9.63
N VAL A 36 -11.43 -2.08 -8.44
CA VAL A 36 -10.79 -3.03 -7.53
C VAL A 36 -11.36 -2.87 -6.12
N ASP A 37 -11.68 -3.99 -5.49
CA ASP A 37 -12.04 -4.05 -4.07
C ASP A 37 -10.85 -4.56 -3.26
N LEU A 38 -10.25 -3.68 -2.44
CA LEU A 38 -9.09 -4.02 -1.61
C LEU A 38 -9.44 -4.92 -0.41
N ALA A 39 -10.72 -5.02 -0.05
CA ALA A 39 -11.16 -6.01 0.93
C ALA A 39 -11.30 -7.42 0.33
N ASN A 40 -11.25 -7.55 -1.00
CA ASN A 40 -11.32 -8.82 -1.71
C ASN A 40 -9.94 -9.23 -2.26
N PRO A 41 -9.28 -10.25 -1.68
CA PRO A 41 -7.96 -10.74 -2.12
C PRO A 41 -7.91 -11.13 -3.60
N ASP A 42 -8.95 -11.73 -4.13
CA ASP A 42 -8.96 -12.21 -5.50
C ASP A 42 -9.07 -11.07 -6.51
N SER A 43 -9.79 -9.99 -6.17
CA SER A 43 -9.83 -8.77 -6.97
C SER A 43 -8.43 -8.16 -7.14
N ILE A 44 -7.63 -8.13 -6.06
CA ILE A 44 -6.25 -7.62 -6.09
C ILE A 44 -5.37 -8.50 -6.98
N ARG A 45 -5.41 -9.84 -6.77
CA ARG A 45 -4.61 -10.81 -7.53
C ARG A 45 -4.93 -10.76 -9.03
N GLU A 46 -6.21 -10.68 -9.37
CA GLU A 46 -6.64 -10.61 -10.77
C GLU A 46 -6.05 -9.40 -11.48
N TRP A 47 -6.13 -8.21 -10.86
CA TRP A 47 -5.58 -6.99 -11.44
C TRP A 47 -4.07 -7.07 -11.65
N ILE A 48 -3.31 -7.56 -10.67
CA ILE A 48 -1.86 -7.65 -10.77
C ILE A 48 -1.45 -8.68 -11.83
N ARG A 49 -2.07 -9.85 -11.84
CA ARG A 49 -1.74 -10.91 -12.81
C ARG A 49 -2.10 -10.51 -14.24
N ARG A 50 -3.26 -9.91 -14.45
CA ARG A 50 -3.70 -9.42 -15.76
C ARG A 50 -2.81 -8.31 -16.30
N THR A 51 -2.38 -7.40 -15.43
CA THR A 51 -1.54 -6.25 -15.80
C THR A 51 -0.09 -6.66 -15.99
N ALA A 52 0.39 -7.66 -15.26
CA ALA A 52 1.79 -8.10 -15.21
C ALA A 52 2.79 -6.91 -15.09
N PRO A 53 2.61 -6.02 -14.09
CA PRO A 53 3.33 -4.74 -14.03
C PRO A 53 4.81 -4.92 -13.68
N ALA A 54 5.65 -3.94 -14.08
CA ALA A 54 7.03 -3.83 -13.61
C ALA A 54 7.12 -3.25 -12.18
N VAL A 55 6.15 -2.39 -11.83
CA VAL A 55 6.05 -1.76 -10.51
C VAL A 55 4.59 -1.78 -10.07
N VAL A 56 4.35 -2.18 -8.83
CA VAL A 56 3.06 -2.06 -8.13
C VAL A 56 3.18 -0.93 -7.12
N VAL A 57 2.34 0.09 -7.24
CA VAL A 57 2.30 1.24 -6.33
C VAL A 57 0.98 1.22 -5.57
N ASN A 58 1.05 1.12 -4.25
CA ASN A 58 -0.12 1.19 -3.38
C ASN A 58 -0.20 2.53 -2.66
N ALA A 59 -1.02 3.44 -3.18
CA ALA A 59 -1.40 4.71 -2.56
C ALA A 59 -2.80 4.68 -1.93
N ALA A 60 -3.48 3.52 -1.98
CA ALA A 60 -4.79 3.33 -1.37
C ALA A 60 -4.67 2.95 0.10
N ALA A 61 -5.61 3.41 0.91
CA ALA A 61 -5.73 3.04 2.32
C ALA A 61 -7.13 3.31 2.85
N TYR A 62 -7.52 2.59 3.90
CA TYR A 62 -8.61 2.98 4.78
C TYR A 62 -8.11 4.09 5.71
N THR A 63 -8.48 5.34 5.44
CA THR A 63 -7.89 6.53 6.09
C THR A 63 -8.75 7.16 7.18
N THR A 64 -9.97 6.68 7.39
CA THR A 64 -10.87 7.20 8.42
C THR A 64 -10.46 6.66 9.80
N VAL A 65 -9.50 7.34 10.43
CA VAL A 65 -8.81 6.90 11.66
C VAL A 65 -9.79 6.56 12.79
N ASP A 66 -10.73 7.47 13.10
CA ASP A 66 -11.70 7.27 14.18
C ASP A 66 -12.67 6.11 13.87
N LYS A 67 -13.08 5.97 12.61
CA LYS A 67 -13.99 4.90 12.20
C LYS A 67 -13.30 3.54 12.19
N ALA A 68 -11.99 3.47 12.01
CA ALA A 68 -11.23 2.24 12.12
C ALA A 68 -11.36 1.58 13.49
N GLU A 69 -11.59 2.35 14.57
CA GLU A 69 -11.83 1.81 15.91
C GLU A 69 -13.13 0.99 16.00
N THR A 70 -14.12 1.27 15.14
CA THR A 70 -15.40 0.55 15.04
C THR A 70 -15.47 -0.42 13.87
N GLU A 71 -14.54 -0.33 12.91
CA GLU A 71 -14.45 -1.19 11.73
C GLU A 71 -13.04 -1.81 11.58
N PRO A 72 -12.47 -2.44 12.65
CA PRO A 72 -11.08 -2.90 12.64
C PRO A 72 -10.82 -3.99 11.60
N GLU A 73 -11.80 -4.83 11.31
CA GLU A 73 -11.67 -5.91 10.32
C GLU A 73 -11.55 -5.36 8.90
N LEU A 74 -12.37 -4.36 8.55
CA LEU A 74 -12.29 -3.70 7.25
C LEU A 74 -10.99 -2.91 7.10
N ALA A 75 -10.59 -2.19 8.16
CA ALA A 75 -9.31 -1.48 8.19
C ALA A 75 -8.13 -2.45 8.02
N MET A 76 -8.16 -3.61 8.67
CA MET A 76 -7.14 -4.65 8.52
C MET A 76 -7.14 -5.26 7.10
N ALA A 77 -8.30 -5.53 6.53
CA ALA A 77 -8.39 -6.05 5.17
C ALA A 77 -7.70 -5.12 4.16
N ILE A 78 -7.98 -3.81 4.25
CA ILE A 78 -7.49 -2.80 3.31
C ILE A 78 -6.06 -2.37 3.62
N ASN A 79 -5.71 -2.11 4.89
CA ASN A 79 -4.41 -1.56 5.27
C ASN A 79 -3.34 -2.62 5.55
N GLY A 80 -3.75 -3.80 6.01
CA GLY A 80 -2.85 -4.90 6.39
C GLY A 80 -2.75 -5.98 5.32
N ASN A 81 -3.88 -6.60 4.99
CA ASN A 81 -3.91 -7.77 4.11
C ASN A 81 -3.68 -7.40 2.63
N ALA A 82 -4.30 -6.32 2.14
CA ALA A 82 -4.16 -5.92 0.74
C ALA A 82 -2.70 -5.62 0.35
N PRO A 83 -1.92 -4.80 1.09
CA PRO A 83 -0.51 -4.56 0.78
C PRO A 83 0.33 -5.84 0.79
N ARG A 84 0.08 -6.77 1.72
CA ARG A 84 0.76 -8.07 1.75
C ARG A 84 0.50 -8.86 0.46
N ILE A 85 -0.76 -8.96 0.04
CA ILE A 85 -1.15 -9.67 -1.18
C ILE A 85 -0.52 -9.02 -2.42
N MET A 86 -0.53 -7.68 -2.48
CA MET A 86 0.13 -6.93 -3.56
C MET A 86 1.62 -7.25 -3.63
N ALA A 87 2.29 -7.29 -2.49
CA ALA A 87 3.72 -7.59 -2.41
C ALA A 87 4.04 -9.05 -2.79
N GLU A 88 3.22 -10.01 -2.35
CA GLU A 88 3.34 -11.42 -2.73
C GLU A 88 3.23 -11.61 -4.26
N GLU A 89 2.22 -10.99 -4.89
CA GLU A 89 2.05 -11.05 -6.35
C GLU A 89 3.16 -10.29 -7.10
N ALA A 90 3.59 -9.13 -6.58
CA ALA A 90 4.73 -8.39 -7.13
C ALA A 90 6.01 -9.23 -7.10
N ALA A 91 6.31 -9.88 -5.97
CA ALA A 91 7.47 -10.77 -5.82
C ALA A 91 7.45 -11.92 -6.84
N ARG A 92 6.30 -12.57 -7.05
CA ARG A 92 6.13 -13.64 -8.05
C ARG A 92 6.43 -13.18 -9.48
N LEU A 93 6.13 -11.92 -9.79
CA LEU A 93 6.37 -11.32 -11.10
C LEU A 93 7.74 -10.67 -11.23
N GLY A 94 8.56 -10.64 -10.18
CA GLY A 94 9.80 -9.88 -10.14
C GLY A 94 9.57 -8.37 -10.31
N ALA A 95 8.42 -7.85 -9.82
CA ALA A 95 8.07 -6.45 -9.84
C ALA A 95 8.52 -5.75 -8.56
N LEU A 96 8.77 -4.43 -8.63
CA LEU A 96 8.99 -3.60 -7.46
C LEU A 96 7.64 -3.28 -6.79
N MET A 97 7.56 -3.47 -5.46
CA MET A 97 6.43 -3.00 -4.64
C MET A 97 6.76 -1.66 -3.99
N VAL A 98 5.92 -0.65 -4.20
CA VAL A 98 5.99 0.65 -3.52
C VAL A 98 4.76 0.82 -2.65
N HIS A 99 4.95 1.03 -1.34
CA HIS A 99 3.86 1.15 -0.38
C HIS A 99 3.95 2.44 0.43
N TYR A 100 2.85 3.18 0.49
CA TYR A 100 2.72 4.36 1.35
C TYR A 100 2.12 3.95 2.70
N SER A 101 2.93 4.09 3.73
CA SER A 101 2.55 3.89 5.13
C SER A 101 2.18 5.23 5.79
N THR A 102 2.46 5.39 7.06
CA THR A 102 2.08 6.54 7.88
C THR A 102 3.01 6.69 9.09
N ASP A 103 3.15 7.90 9.60
CA ASP A 103 3.77 8.21 10.88
C ASP A 103 2.94 7.73 12.09
N TYR A 104 1.65 7.42 11.91
CA TYR A 104 0.79 6.79 12.94
C TYR A 104 1.26 5.40 13.40
N VAL A 105 2.27 4.83 12.75
CA VAL A 105 2.95 3.63 13.27
C VAL A 105 3.77 3.92 14.53
N PHE A 106 4.02 5.19 14.85
CA PHE A 106 4.73 5.65 16.03
C PHE A 106 3.75 6.25 17.07
N ASP A 107 4.21 6.35 18.33
CA ASP A 107 3.46 6.91 19.46
C ASP A 107 3.51 8.45 19.57
N GLY A 108 4.33 9.11 18.76
CA GLY A 108 4.49 10.57 18.77
C GLY A 108 5.26 11.15 19.96
N LYS A 109 5.84 10.33 20.84
CA LYS A 109 6.51 10.79 22.07
C LYS A 109 7.99 11.10 21.92
N LYS A 110 8.61 10.71 20.78
CA LYS A 110 10.03 10.97 20.56
C LYS A 110 10.29 12.46 20.43
N ILE A 111 11.31 12.95 21.15
CA ILE A 111 11.84 14.31 20.96
C ILE A 111 12.74 14.29 19.71
N GLY A 112 12.34 15.02 18.69
CA GLY A 112 13.03 15.06 17.38
C GLY A 112 12.39 14.16 16.31
N PRO A 113 12.96 14.10 15.12
CA PRO A 113 12.40 13.33 14.02
C PRO A 113 12.53 11.82 14.26
N TYR A 114 11.55 11.06 13.76
CA TYR A 114 11.66 9.61 13.65
C TYR A 114 12.59 9.24 12.50
N ALA A 115 13.31 8.13 12.66
CA ALA A 115 14.16 7.52 11.66
C ALA A 115 13.62 6.13 11.24
N GLU A 116 14.13 5.59 10.15
CA GLU A 116 13.67 4.32 9.55
C GLU A 116 13.82 3.12 10.50
N LEU A 117 14.79 3.17 11.40
CA LEU A 117 15.09 2.09 12.36
C LEU A 117 14.42 2.27 13.72
N ASP A 118 13.69 3.38 13.93
CA ASP A 118 12.94 3.56 15.17
C ASP A 118 11.85 2.50 15.30
N THR A 119 11.72 1.95 16.51
CA THR A 119 10.73 0.92 16.79
C THR A 119 9.32 1.51 16.71
N PRO A 120 8.43 0.96 15.89
CA PRO A 120 7.04 1.36 15.84
C PRO A 120 6.32 1.05 17.16
N ASP A 121 5.49 2.00 17.63
CA ASP A 121 4.65 1.86 18.82
C ASP A 121 3.32 2.61 18.58
N HIS A 122 2.44 2.01 17.79
CA HIS A 122 1.17 2.60 17.36
C HIS A 122 0.17 2.72 18.52
N LEU A 123 -0.68 3.77 18.48
CA LEU A 123 -1.70 4.06 19.50
C LEU A 123 -3.14 3.79 19.02
N SER A 124 -3.36 3.51 17.73
CA SER A 124 -4.69 3.37 17.12
C SER A 124 -4.80 2.10 16.28
N VAL A 125 -6.03 1.67 16.02
CA VAL A 125 -6.33 0.59 15.06
C VAL A 125 -5.79 0.96 13.67
N TYR A 126 -5.92 2.22 13.25
CA TYR A 126 -5.35 2.68 11.98
C TYR A 126 -3.83 2.44 11.92
N GLY A 127 -3.08 2.92 12.92
CA GLY A 127 -1.63 2.70 13.02
C GLY A 127 -1.25 1.23 13.06
N HIS A 128 -1.99 0.43 13.82
CA HIS A 128 -1.83 -1.03 13.88
C HIS A 128 -1.97 -1.68 12.51
N THR A 129 -3.06 -1.38 11.80
CA THR A 129 -3.35 -2.00 10.50
C THR A 129 -2.35 -1.56 9.42
N LYS A 130 -1.91 -0.31 9.43
CA LYS A 130 -0.86 0.19 8.53
C LYS A 130 0.49 -0.50 8.80
N LEU A 131 0.85 -0.67 10.07
CA LEU A 131 2.07 -1.41 10.46
C LEU A 131 2.00 -2.89 10.03
N ALA A 132 0.84 -3.52 10.14
CA ALA A 132 0.63 -4.89 9.64
C ALA A 132 0.90 -4.98 8.12
N GLY A 133 0.47 -3.96 7.36
CA GLY A 133 0.76 -3.84 5.93
C GLY A 133 2.26 -3.73 5.63
N GLU A 134 3.00 -2.90 6.38
CA GLU A 134 4.46 -2.82 6.24
C GLU A 134 5.15 -4.16 6.48
N ARG A 135 4.73 -4.88 7.54
CA ARG A 135 5.27 -6.21 7.86
C ARG A 135 4.99 -7.19 6.73
N GLY A 136 3.75 -7.23 6.24
CA GLY A 136 3.37 -8.11 5.13
C GLY A 136 4.17 -7.82 3.84
N VAL A 137 4.44 -6.55 3.53
CA VAL A 137 5.27 -6.17 2.38
C VAL A 137 6.71 -6.68 2.54
N ARG A 138 7.31 -6.54 3.73
CA ARG A 138 8.66 -7.04 4.00
C ARG A 138 8.74 -8.57 3.95
N GLU A 139 7.78 -9.25 4.56
CA GLU A 139 7.71 -10.72 4.64
C GLU A 139 7.49 -11.38 3.27
N ALA A 140 6.90 -10.68 2.31
CA ALA A 140 6.75 -11.17 0.93
C ALA A 140 8.09 -11.43 0.22
N GLY A 141 9.20 -10.85 0.69
CA GLY A 141 10.56 -11.15 0.25
C GLY A 141 10.95 -10.59 -1.12
N GLY A 142 10.08 -9.82 -1.79
CA GLY A 142 10.36 -9.16 -3.06
C GLY A 142 11.05 -7.79 -2.89
N SER A 143 11.49 -7.21 -4.01
CA SER A 143 11.98 -5.81 -4.03
C SER A 143 10.86 -4.86 -3.60
N HIS A 144 11.14 -4.01 -2.61
CA HIS A 144 10.11 -3.09 -2.10
C HIS A 144 10.68 -1.77 -1.58
N LEU A 145 9.83 -0.75 -1.58
CA LEU A 145 10.02 0.54 -0.93
C LEU A 145 8.79 0.84 -0.06
N ILE A 146 9.01 1.27 1.19
CA ILE A 146 7.96 1.69 2.11
C ILE A 146 8.24 3.13 2.53
N PHE A 147 7.27 4.02 2.29
CA PHE A 147 7.32 5.43 2.70
C PHE A 147 6.36 5.66 3.87
N ARG A 148 6.84 6.29 4.93
CA ARG A 148 6.06 6.71 6.11
C ARG A 148 5.79 8.21 6.10
#